data_16e136f9ece835817519e5732558f813
#
_entry.id   16e136f9ece835817519e5732558f813
#
_cell.length_a   1.000
_cell.length_b   1.000
_cell.length_c   1.000
_cell.angle_alpha   90.00
_cell.angle_beta   90.00
_cell.angle_gamma   90.00
#
_symmetry.space_group_name_H-M   'P 1'
#
loop_
_entity.id
_entity.type
_entity.pdbx_description
1 polymer ?
#
loop_
_entity_poly.entity_id
_entity_poly.type
_entity_poly.pdbx_seq_one_letter_code
_entity_poly.pdbx_strand_id
1 'polypeptide(L)'
;MSFDKLPPFRFQKRSSIIAEQIVNKIRSGEYLKGSKLPPERAIAEQMGVGRPSVREAISALQIAGILESRPGDGTYVQHRNDTENLAGRAFDVLEESDSPLQILQARKALEIGVAQLAITEATDDDLRLIKSALEEKIEKGKDGQYQEYLRYGKKFHLAIAQATKNPVILRMMESLLSASQQPLSISMRQRFYEEDGTRISQMLETHLDIVEAIMERNIQKTIAAMEEHFDLLIKQLYYDKAADA
;
A
#
# COMPACT_ATOMS: atom_id res chain seq x y z
N MET A 1 31.37 -12.34 36.43
CA MET A 1 31.30 -11.98 34.99
C MET A 1 29.90 -12.34 34.53
N SER A 2 29.10 -11.37 34.12
CA SER A 2 27.81 -11.61 33.48
C SER A 2 27.96 -11.45 31.97
N PHE A 3 27.36 -12.34 31.20
CA PHE A 3 27.29 -12.21 29.75
C PHE A 3 26.10 -11.31 29.42
N ASP A 4 26.32 -10.36 28.49
CA ASP A 4 25.24 -9.56 27.94
C ASP A 4 24.36 -10.44 27.05
N LYS A 5 23.04 -10.28 27.13
CA LYS A 5 22.11 -10.95 26.22
C LYS A 5 22.42 -10.51 24.78
N LEU A 6 22.68 -11.47 23.90
CA LEU A 6 22.73 -11.18 22.48
C LEU A 6 21.39 -10.56 22.04
N PRO A 7 21.42 -9.48 21.24
CA PRO A 7 20.20 -8.96 20.64
C PRO A 7 19.56 -10.08 19.82
N PRO A 8 18.21 -10.17 19.79
CA PRO A 8 17.54 -11.16 18.96
C PRO A 8 18.03 -10.98 17.52
N PHE A 9 18.32 -12.11 16.85
CA PHE A 9 18.74 -12.13 15.45
C PHE A 9 17.56 -11.62 14.62
N ARG A 10 17.52 -10.33 14.31
CA ARG A 10 16.53 -9.74 13.43
C ARG A 10 17.07 -9.80 12.01
N PHE A 11 16.39 -10.52 11.15
CA PHE A 11 16.56 -10.33 9.71
C PHE A 11 16.16 -8.89 9.37
N GLN A 12 17.15 -8.04 9.17
CA GLN A 12 16.91 -6.66 8.79
C GLN A 12 16.21 -6.61 7.41
N LYS A 13 15.10 -5.92 7.32
CA LYS A 13 14.38 -5.77 6.06
C LYS A 13 15.24 -5.02 5.04
N ARG A 14 15.14 -5.39 3.76
CA ARG A 14 15.89 -4.69 2.70
C ARG A 14 15.59 -3.20 2.67
N SER A 15 14.34 -2.83 2.90
CA SER A 15 13.93 -1.42 3.00
C SER A 15 14.61 -0.67 4.15
N SER A 16 14.86 -1.33 5.30
CA SER A 16 15.61 -0.74 6.41
C SER A 16 17.08 -0.47 6.03
N ILE A 17 17.74 -1.43 5.36
CA ILE A 17 19.13 -1.25 4.89
C ILE A 17 19.22 -0.10 3.89
N ILE A 18 18.26 0.03 2.97
CA ILE A 18 18.20 1.11 1.99
C ILE A 18 18.02 2.46 2.70
N ALA A 19 17.08 2.52 3.64
CA ALA A 19 16.84 3.74 4.42
C ALA A 19 18.08 4.18 5.19
N GLU A 20 18.79 3.23 5.81
CA GLU A 20 20.05 3.48 6.52
C GLU A 20 21.13 4.06 5.59
N GLN A 21 21.32 3.50 4.40
CA GLN A 21 22.28 4.04 3.44
C GLN A 21 21.94 5.46 2.99
N ILE A 22 20.66 5.75 2.74
CA ILE A 22 20.22 7.11 2.38
C ILE A 22 20.50 8.09 3.54
N VAL A 23 20.16 7.70 4.76
CA VAL A 23 20.43 8.50 5.98
C VAL A 23 21.94 8.77 6.14
N ASN A 24 22.77 7.75 5.94
CA ASN A 24 24.23 7.89 6.05
C ASN A 24 24.79 8.87 5.00
N LYS A 25 24.29 8.84 3.76
CA LYS A 25 24.67 9.80 2.71
C LYS A 25 24.22 11.25 3.03
N ILE A 26 23.10 11.42 3.69
CA ILE A 26 22.64 12.73 4.19
C ILE A 26 23.54 13.21 5.32
N ARG A 27 23.87 12.33 6.28
CA ARG A 27 24.77 12.64 7.41
C ARG A 27 26.17 13.02 6.96
N SER A 28 26.73 12.27 6.03
CA SER A 28 28.06 12.55 5.47
C SER A 28 28.14 13.85 4.67
N GLY A 29 26.97 14.43 4.30
CA GLY A 29 26.89 15.64 3.51
C GLY A 29 26.94 15.38 2.00
N GLU A 30 26.89 14.15 1.54
CA GLU A 30 26.75 13.82 0.12
C GLU A 30 25.43 14.37 -0.45
N TYR A 31 24.35 14.29 0.35
CA TYR A 31 23.09 14.98 0.06
C TYR A 31 22.82 16.05 1.11
N LEU A 32 22.80 17.31 0.66
CA LEU A 32 22.49 18.46 1.51
C LEU A 32 20.99 18.69 1.61
N LYS A 33 20.53 19.46 2.60
CA LYS A 33 19.15 19.95 2.64
C LYS A 33 18.78 20.64 1.32
N GLY A 34 17.64 20.25 0.74
CA GLY A 34 17.18 20.73 -0.54
C GLY A 34 17.75 19.97 -1.76
N SER A 35 18.69 19.03 -1.55
CA SER A 35 19.17 18.18 -2.64
C SER A 35 18.10 17.22 -3.12
N LYS A 36 18.01 17.05 -4.43
CA LYS A 36 17.18 16.02 -5.06
C LYS A 36 17.88 14.67 -4.99
N LEU A 37 17.16 13.63 -4.56
CA LEU A 37 17.64 12.25 -4.63
C LEU A 37 17.57 11.73 -6.06
N PRO A 38 18.40 10.73 -6.42
CA PRO A 38 18.22 9.99 -7.66
C PRO A 38 16.82 9.35 -7.73
N PRO A 39 16.27 9.15 -8.93
CA PRO A 39 15.02 8.41 -9.10
C PRO A 39 15.07 7.02 -8.45
N GLU A 40 13.94 6.54 -7.93
CA GLU A 40 13.83 5.22 -7.27
C GLU A 40 14.43 4.08 -8.11
N ARG A 41 14.26 4.16 -9.44
CA ARG A 41 14.84 3.21 -10.37
C ARG A 41 16.37 3.21 -10.33
N ALA A 42 16.99 4.38 -10.35
CA ALA A 42 18.44 4.50 -10.32
C ALA A 42 19.02 4.00 -8.98
N ILE A 43 18.34 4.29 -7.86
CA ILE A 43 18.73 3.75 -6.54
C ILE A 43 18.62 2.23 -6.54
N ALA A 44 17.54 1.67 -7.06
CA ALA A 44 17.32 0.22 -7.13
C ALA A 44 18.40 -0.48 -7.97
N GLU A 45 18.75 0.07 -9.13
CA GLU A 45 19.80 -0.42 -10.01
C GLU A 45 21.19 -0.38 -9.31
N GLN A 46 21.54 0.76 -8.68
CA GLN A 46 22.83 0.93 -7.98
C GLN A 46 22.99 -0.02 -6.80
N MET A 47 21.89 -0.30 -6.07
CA MET A 47 21.92 -1.16 -4.89
C MET A 47 21.63 -2.63 -5.20
N GLY A 48 21.29 -2.99 -6.44
CA GLY A 48 20.96 -4.36 -6.83
C GLY A 48 19.71 -4.90 -6.13
N VAL A 49 18.70 -4.04 -5.88
CA VAL A 49 17.46 -4.38 -5.17
C VAL A 49 16.22 -4.11 -6.02
N GLY A 50 15.08 -4.65 -5.61
CA GLY A 50 13.80 -4.35 -6.24
C GLY A 50 13.31 -2.93 -5.92
N ARG A 51 12.68 -2.26 -6.89
CA ARG A 51 12.04 -0.94 -6.71
C ARG A 51 11.06 -0.89 -5.53
N PRO A 52 10.25 -1.94 -5.24
CA PRO A 52 9.38 -1.95 -4.05
C PRO A 52 10.10 -1.63 -2.76
N SER A 53 11.26 -2.26 -2.52
CA SER A 53 12.04 -2.02 -1.29
C SER A 53 12.59 -0.59 -1.20
N VAL A 54 12.98 0.00 -2.34
CA VAL A 54 13.41 1.41 -2.40
C VAL A 54 12.23 2.34 -2.09
N ARG A 55 11.07 2.07 -2.65
CA ARG A 55 9.85 2.86 -2.43
C ARG A 55 9.40 2.81 -0.98
N GLU A 56 9.42 1.64 -0.35
CA GLU A 56 9.13 1.48 1.07
C GLU A 56 10.12 2.30 1.94
N ALA A 57 11.41 2.22 1.65
CA ALA A 57 12.44 2.98 2.37
C ALA A 57 12.22 4.50 2.25
N ILE A 58 12.00 5.00 1.03
CA ILE A 58 11.73 6.41 0.77
C ILE A 58 10.45 6.85 1.49
N SER A 59 9.38 6.06 1.42
CA SER A 59 8.11 6.39 2.09
C SER A 59 8.25 6.46 3.61
N ALA A 60 9.02 5.55 4.23
CA ALA A 60 9.30 5.61 5.66
C ALA A 60 10.11 6.87 6.03
N LEU A 61 11.10 7.23 5.22
CA LEU A 61 11.89 8.45 5.42
C LEU A 61 11.04 9.74 5.22
N GLN A 62 10.02 9.68 4.38
CA GLN A 62 9.04 10.77 4.21
C GLN A 62 8.11 10.88 5.41
N ILE A 63 7.58 9.76 5.92
CA ILE A 63 6.77 9.73 7.16
C ILE A 63 7.56 10.32 8.32
N ALA A 64 8.85 10.02 8.41
CA ALA A 64 9.73 10.58 9.42
C ALA A 64 10.08 12.07 9.19
N GLY A 65 9.81 12.64 8.00
CA GLY A 65 10.12 14.02 7.65
C GLY A 65 11.58 14.28 7.24
N ILE A 66 12.35 13.22 6.95
CA ILE A 66 13.72 13.35 6.43
C ILE A 66 13.69 13.72 4.94
N LEU A 67 12.75 13.14 4.21
CA LEU A 67 12.53 13.38 2.80
C LEU A 67 11.18 14.04 2.54
N GLU A 68 11.05 14.69 1.40
CA GLU A 68 9.82 15.30 0.88
C GLU A 68 9.64 14.91 -0.58
N SER A 69 8.42 14.47 -0.94
CA SER A 69 8.05 14.28 -2.34
C SER A 69 7.46 15.56 -2.90
N ARG A 70 7.89 15.90 -4.12
CA ARG A 70 7.27 16.96 -4.92
C ARG A 70 6.66 16.31 -6.15
N PRO A 71 5.30 16.28 -6.26
CA PRO A 71 4.63 15.62 -7.36
C PRO A 71 5.14 16.10 -8.72
N GLY A 72 5.45 15.17 -9.63
CA GLY A 72 6.00 15.48 -10.96
C GLY A 72 7.45 15.95 -10.99
N ASP A 73 8.10 16.14 -9.85
CA ASP A 73 9.47 16.67 -9.78
C ASP A 73 10.44 15.67 -9.13
N GLY A 74 10.11 15.07 -7.98
CA GLY A 74 10.97 14.06 -7.37
C GLY A 74 10.99 14.12 -5.85
N THR A 75 12.00 13.46 -5.26
CA THR A 75 12.20 13.36 -3.81
C THR A 75 13.38 14.20 -3.36
N TYR A 76 13.19 14.99 -2.30
CA TYR A 76 14.14 15.98 -1.81
C TYR A 76 14.48 15.77 -0.33
N VAL A 77 15.71 16.10 0.07
CA VAL A 77 16.13 16.09 1.47
C VAL A 77 15.55 17.31 2.20
N GLN A 78 14.78 17.07 3.26
CA GLN A 78 14.14 18.13 4.05
C GLN A 78 14.95 18.54 5.28
N HIS A 79 15.42 17.58 6.08
CA HIS A 79 16.13 17.83 7.32
C HIS A 79 17.55 17.25 7.33
N ARG A 80 18.49 17.98 7.95
CA ARG A 80 19.85 17.54 8.18
C ARG A 80 20.21 17.49 9.69
N ASN A 81 19.70 18.42 10.48
CA ASN A 81 20.20 18.65 11.83
C ASN A 81 19.63 17.71 12.91
N ASP A 82 18.53 17.01 12.65
CA ASP A 82 17.89 16.06 13.59
C ASP A 82 17.70 14.67 12.94
N THR A 83 18.57 14.35 12.00
CA THR A 83 18.46 13.12 11.20
C THR A 83 18.51 11.85 12.04
N GLU A 84 19.10 11.88 13.24
CA GLU A 84 19.25 10.71 14.11
C GLU A 84 17.93 10.31 14.75
N ASN A 85 17.21 11.24 15.38
CA ASN A 85 15.89 10.98 15.95
C ASN A 85 14.86 10.64 14.85
N LEU A 86 14.92 11.36 13.74
CA LEU A 86 14.02 11.11 12.60
C LEU A 86 14.31 9.76 11.95
N ALA A 87 15.57 9.33 11.85
CA ALA A 87 15.93 8.02 11.33
C ALA A 87 15.38 6.88 12.20
N GLY A 88 15.44 7.03 13.55
CA GLY A 88 14.81 6.09 14.46
C GLY A 88 13.33 5.88 14.13
N ARG A 89 12.58 6.97 13.95
CA ARG A 89 11.15 6.90 13.55
C ARG A 89 10.93 6.21 12.20
N ALA A 90 11.79 6.44 11.21
CA ALA A 90 11.68 5.76 9.93
C ALA A 90 11.93 4.24 10.07
N PHE A 91 12.90 3.86 10.89
CA PHE A 91 13.19 2.45 11.15
C PHE A 91 12.06 1.77 11.93
N ASP A 92 11.47 2.43 12.93
CA ASP A 92 10.30 1.91 13.66
C ASP A 92 9.14 1.65 12.68
N VAL A 93 8.84 2.59 11.78
CA VAL A 93 7.81 2.41 10.74
C VAL A 93 8.12 1.19 9.85
N LEU A 94 9.37 0.99 9.45
CA LEU A 94 9.76 -0.14 8.61
C LEU A 94 9.73 -1.48 9.35
N GLU A 95 10.14 -1.50 10.61
CA GLU A 95 10.18 -2.73 11.41
C GLU A 95 8.77 -3.18 11.86
N GLU A 96 7.90 -2.24 12.21
CA GLU A 96 6.54 -2.51 12.68
C GLU A 96 5.55 -2.79 11.55
N SER A 97 5.79 -2.28 10.33
CA SER A 97 4.88 -2.46 9.20
C SER A 97 5.24 -3.69 8.37
N ASP A 98 4.24 -4.46 7.97
CA ASP A 98 4.42 -5.44 6.89
C ASP A 98 4.69 -4.74 5.56
N SER A 99 5.36 -5.44 4.63
CA SER A 99 5.57 -4.89 3.28
C SER A 99 4.22 -4.66 2.58
N PRO A 100 3.90 -3.43 2.16
CA PRO A 100 2.65 -3.15 1.46
C PRO A 100 2.47 -3.97 0.18
N LEU A 101 3.55 -4.34 -0.51
CA LEU A 101 3.48 -5.24 -1.67
C LEU A 101 3.07 -6.65 -1.25
N GLN A 102 3.67 -7.19 -0.18
CA GLN A 102 3.31 -8.52 0.31
C GLN A 102 1.87 -8.58 0.81
N ILE A 103 1.39 -7.52 1.46
CA ILE A 103 -0.03 -7.38 1.84
C ILE A 103 -0.93 -7.43 0.59
N LEU A 104 -0.60 -6.69 -0.48
CA LEU A 104 -1.40 -6.71 -1.72
C LEU A 104 -1.38 -8.07 -2.40
N GLN A 105 -0.24 -8.76 -2.42
CA GLN A 105 -0.12 -10.12 -2.95
C GLN A 105 -0.96 -11.12 -2.14
N ALA A 106 -0.93 -11.03 -0.81
CA ALA A 106 -1.76 -11.87 0.07
C ALA A 106 -3.25 -11.58 -0.13
N ARG A 107 -3.62 -10.30 -0.26
CA ARG A 107 -4.99 -9.88 -0.57
C ARG A 107 -5.46 -10.45 -1.90
N LYS A 108 -4.69 -10.30 -2.97
CA LYS A 108 -5.02 -10.89 -4.28
C LYS A 108 -5.31 -12.39 -4.15
N ALA A 109 -4.38 -13.14 -3.51
CA ALA A 109 -4.51 -14.58 -3.38
C ALA A 109 -5.74 -15.02 -2.59
N LEU A 110 -6.10 -14.30 -1.53
CA LEU A 110 -7.22 -14.66 -0.65
C LEU A 110 -8.56 -14.11 -1.15
N GLU A 111 -8.61 -12.86 -1.60
CA GLU A 111 -9.87 -12.20 -1.92
C GLU A 111 -10.55 -12.76 -3.19
N ILE A 112 -9.79 -13.31 -4.13
CA ILE A 112 -10.36 -14.03 -5.28
C ILE A 112 -11.18 -15.24 -4.79
N GLY A 113 -10.63 -16.06 -3.89
CA GLY A 113 -11.35 -17.21 -3.33
C GLY A 113 -12.52 -16.80 -2.43
N VAL A 114 -12.37 -15.70 -1.68
CA VAL A 114 -13.45 -15.11 -0.87
C VAL A 114 -14.61 -14.66 -1.75
N ALA A 115 -14.34 -13.96 -2.86
CA ALA A 115 -15.37 -13.50 -3.77
C ALA A 115 -16.10 -14.67 -4.46
N GLN A 116 -15.40 -15.76 -4.82
CA GLN A 116 -16.01 -16.96 -5.36
C GLN A 116 -17.02 -17.58 -4.37
N LEU A 117 -16.62 -17.72 -3.11
CA LEU A 117 -17.52 -18.26 -2.08
C LEU A 117 -18.69 -17.31 -1.80
N ALA A 118 -18.44 -16.00 -1.79
CA ALA A 118 -19.49 -15.00 -1.60
C ALA A 118 -20.59 -15.11 -2.65
N ILE A 119 -20.27 -15.34 -3.92
CA ILE A 119 -21.25 -15.52 -5.00
C ILE A 119 -22.21 -16.68 -4.71
N THR A 120 -21.69 -17.77 -4.12
CA THR A 120 -22.47 -18.97 -3.81
C THR A 120 -23.37 -18.78 -2.61
N GLU A 121 -22.86 -18.09 -1.58
CA GLU A 121 -23.51 -18.01 -0.27
C GLU A 121 -24.33 -16.72 -0.05
N ALA A 122 -24.07 -15.69 -0.87
CA ALA A 122 -24.71 -14.37 -0.71
C ALA A 122 -26.20 -14.41 -0.94
N THR A 123 -26.94 -13.85 -0.01
CA THR A 123 -28.37 -13.49 -0.18
C THR A 123 -28.48 -12.19 -1.00
N ASP A 124 -29.69 -11.87 -1.46
CA ASP A 124 -29.93 -10.60 -2.14
C ASP A 124 -29.71 -9.39 -1.22
N ASP A 125 -29.88 -9.55 0.10
CA ASP A 125 -29.53 -8.50 1.07
C ASP A 125 -28.01 -8.27 1.11
N ASP A 126 -27.21 -9.33 1.07
CA ASP A 126 -25.74 -9.21 1.03
C ASP A 126 -25.29 -8.52 -0.25
N LEU A 127 -25.88 -8.86 -1.40
CA LEU A 127 -25.60 -8.20 -2.67
C LEU A 127 -25.89 -6.70 -2.61
N ARG A 128 -27.02 -6.32 -1.99
CA ARG A 128 -27.35 -4.90 -1.76
C ARG A 128 -26.33 -4.22 -0.87
N LEU A 129 -25.87 -4.87 0.20
CA LEU A 129 -24.84 -4.32 1.09
C LEU A 129 -23.49 -4.13 0.39
N ILE A 130 -23.05 -5.09 -0.45
CA ILE A 130 -21.84 -4.96 -1.25
C ILE A 130 -21.93 -3.74 -2.18
N LYS A 131 -23.06 -3.60 -2.89
CA LYS A 131 -23.29 -2.47 -3.79
C LYS A 131 -23.29 -1.13 -3.03
N SER A 132 -23.99 -1.05 -1.90
CA SER A 132 -24.04 0.15 -1.06
C SER A 132 -22.64 0.53 -0.53
N ALA A 133 -21.82 -0.44 -0.13
CA ALA A 133 -20.46 -0.19 0.32
C ALA A 133 -19.58 0.42 -0.78
N LEU A 134 -19.78 0.03 -2.05
CA LEU A 134 -19.11 0.65 -3.19
C LEU A 134 -19.63 2.07 -3.45
N GLU A 135 -20.94 2.29 -3.40
CA GLU A 135 -21.54 3.61 -3.58
C GLU A 135 -21.02 4.62 -2.54
N GLU A 136 -20.91 4.21 -1.27
CA GLU A 136 -20.27 5.02 -0.22
C GLU A 136 -18.80 5.34 -0.54
N LYS A 137 -18.04 4.36 -1.04
CA LYS A 137 -16.65 4.54 -1.44
C LYS A 137 -16.52 5.53 -2.60
N ILE A 138 -17.37 5.43 -3.62
CA ILE A 138 -17.39 6.34 -4.77
C ILE A 138 -17.65 7.77 -4.29
N GLU A 139 -18.62 7.97 -3.39
CA GLU A 139 -18.93 9.29 -2.86
C GLU A 139 -17.73 9.92 -2.16
N LYS A 140 -17.00 9.15 -1.35
CA LYS A 140 -15.79 9.64 -0.65
C LYS A 140 -14.59 9.86 -1.57
N GLY A 141 -14.52 9.18 -2.69
CA GLY A 141 -13.47 9.38 -3.70
C GLY A 141 -13.58 10.67 -4.48
N LYS A 142 -14.80 11.24 -4.61
CA LYS A 142 -15.05 12.47 -5.41
C LYS A 142 -14.38 13.73 -4.87
N ASP A 143 -14.19 13.84 -3.57
CA ASP A 143 -13.75 15.08 -2.89
C ASP A 143 -12.24 15.09 -2.59
N GLY A 144 -11.44 14.16 -3.15
CA GLY A 144 -10.01 14.07 -2.86
C GLY A 144 -9.71 13.67 -1.41
N GLN A 145 -10.68 13.10 -0.70
CA GLN A 145 -10.54 12.63 0.69
C GLN A 145 -9.88 11.25 0.71
N TYR A 146 -8.60 11.17 0.35
CA TYR A 146 -7.88 9.90 0.14
C TYR A 146 -7.96 8.94 1.34
N GLN A 147 -7.86 9.44 2.57
CA GLN A 147 -7.94 8.59 3.76
C GLN A 147 -9.33 7.95 3.91
N GLU A 148 -10.38 8.73 3.69
CA GLU A 148 -11.76 8.22 3.69
C GLU A 148 -11.97 7.22 2.55
N TYR A 149 -11.50 7.54 1.34
CA TYR A 149 -11.54 6.63 0.21
C TYR A 149 -10.90 5.27 0.52
N LEU A 150 -9.72 5.27 1.18
CA LEU A 150 -9.05 4.04 1.59
C LEU A 150 -9.81 3.30 2.70
N ARG A 151 -10.40 4.03 3.65
CA ARG A 151 -11.22 3.46 4.73
C ARG A 151 -12.49 2.79 4.18
N TYR A 152 -13.17 3.44 3.24
CA TYR A 152 -14.35 2.87 2.58
C TYR A 152 -13.99 1.71 1.65
N GLY A 153 -12.79 1.70 1.08
CA GLY A 153 -12.25 0.54 0.39
C GLY A 153 -12.17 -0.70 1.29
N LYS A 154 -11.74 -0.55 2.55
CA LYS A 154 -11.77 -1.63 3.54
C LYS A 154 -13.20 -2.14 3.77
N LYS A 155 -14.18 -1.24 3.95
CA LYS A 155 -15.59 -1.62 4.12
C LYS A 155 -16.12 -2.45 2.96
N PHE A 156 -15.81 -2.05 1.72
CA PHE A 156 -16.23 -2.76 0.51
C PHE A 156 -15.72 -4.21 0.50
N HIS A 157 -14.44 -4.42 0.69
CA HIS A 157 -13.86 -5.77 0.71
C HIS A 157 -14.38 -6.62 1.89
N LEU A 158 -14.65 -6.00 3.05
CA LEU A 158 -15.29 -6.69 4.18
C LEU A 158 -16.73 -7.09 3.88
N ALA A 159 -17.50 -6.28 3.14
CA ALA A 159 -18.86 -6.64 2.76
C ALA A 159 -18.88 -7.91 1.89
N ILE A 160 -17.92 -8.06 0.98
CA ILE A 160 -17.75 -9.31 0.20
C ILE A 160 -17.41 -10.49 1.12
N ALA A 161 -16.50 -10.29 2.09
CA ALA A 161 -16.15 -11.33 3.04
C ALA A 161 -17.32 -11.75 3.95
N GLN A 162 -18.14 -10.80 4.38
CA GLN A 162 -19.37 -11.06 5.17
C GLN A 162 -20.38 -11.90 4.39
N ALA A 163 -20.51 -11.67 3.09
CA ALA A 163 -21.41 -12.40 2.20
C ALA A 163 -21.06 -13.90 2.08
N THR A 164 -19.83 -14.31 2.45
CA THR A 164 -19.46 -15.74 2.52
C THR A 164 -20.15 -16.51 3.64
N LYS A 165 -20.81 -15.82 4.58
CA LYS A 165 -21.39 -16.40 5.82
C LYS A 165 -20.41 -17.19 6.68
N ASN A 166 -19.11 -17.05 6.42
CA ASN A 166 -18.05 -17.76 7.11
C ASN A 166 -17.29 -16.84 8.09
N PRO A 167 -17.51 -16.98 9.41
CA PRO A 167 -16.86 -16.10 10.39
C PRO A 167 -15.34 -16.28 10.47
N VAL A 168 -14.80 -17.40 10.02
CA VAL A 168 -13.34 -17.62 9.96
C VAL A 168 -12.74 -16.76 8.85
N ILE A 169 -13.33 -16.79 7.65
CA ILE A 169 -12.93 -15.96 6.52
C ILE A 169 -13.03 -14.49 6.90
N LEU A 170 -14.14 -14.08 7.51
CA LEU A 170 -14.31 -12.69 7.94
C LEU A 170 -13.18 -12.21 8.85
N ARG A 171 -12.84 -12.98 9.91
CA ARG A 171 -11.73 -12.64 10.82
C ARG A 171 -10.38 -12.58 10.11
N MET A 172 -10.10 -13.51 9.19
CA MET A 172 -8.87 -13.47 8.38
C MET A 172 -8.80 -12.20 7.53
N MET A 173 -9.91 -11.84 6.87
CA MET A 173 -10.00 -10.65 6.05
C MET A 173 -9.90 -9.36 6.86
N GLU A 174 -10.52 -9.30 8.05
CA GLU A 174 -10.36 -8.17 8.98
C GLU A 174 -8.90 -7.93 9.35
N SER A 175 -8.17 -8.98 9.69
CA SER A 175 -6.75 -8.91 10.01
C SER A 175 -5.93 -8.40 8.81
N LEU A 176 -6.09 -9.02 7.65
CA LEU A 176 -5.36 -8.68 6.42
C LEU A 176 -5.65 -7.25 5.94
N LEU A 177 -6.92 -6.84 5.95
CA LEU A 177 -7.31 -5.49 5.58
C LEU A 177 -6.87 -4.45 6.62
N SER A 178 -6.72 -4.83 7.90
CA SER A 178 -6.14 -3.96 8.92
C SER A 178 -4.64 -3.72 8.67
N ALA A 179 -3.89 -4.74 8.27
CA ALA A 179 -2.50 -4.58 7.84
C ALA A 179 -2.39 -3.59 6.67
N SER A 180 -3.37 -3.56 5.75
CA SER A 180 -3.43 -2.58 4.66
C SER A 180 -3.67 -1.13 5.13
N GLN A 181 -4.02 -0.90 6.39
CA GLN A 181 -4.21 0.42 6.99
C GLN A 181 -3.00 0.88 7.83
N GLN A 182 -1.90 0.14 7.82
CA GLN A 182 -0.66 0.57 8.47
C GLN A 182 -0.12 1.87 7.84
N PRO A 183 0.59 2.71 8.62
CA PRO A 183 1.04 4.04 8.15
C PRO A 183 1.81 4.00 6.84
N LEU A 184 2.68 3.01 6.65
CA LEU A 184 3.46 2.84 5.43
C LEU A 184 2.56 2.59 4.21
N SER A 185 1.59 1.69 4.34
CA SER A 185 0.63 1.36 3.26
C SER A 185 -0.27 2.55 2.90
N ILE A 186 -0.72 3.31 3.90
CA ILE A 186 -1.55 4.51 3.69
C ILE A 186 -0.74 5.58 2.99
N SER A 187 0.46 5.90 3.49
CA SER A 187 1.32 6.94 2.91
C SER A 187 1.66 6.66 1.45
N MET A 188 2.03 5.42 1.13
CA MET A 188 2.34 5.03 -0.25
C MET A 188 1.14 5.18 -1.19
N ARG A 189 -0.06 4.77 -0.76
CA ARG A 189 -1.28 4.89 -1.58
C ARG A 189 -1.79 6.31 -1.68
N GLN A 190 -1.70 7.08 -0.61
CA GLN A 190 -2.08 8.50 -0.64
C GLN A 190 -1.22 9.24 -1.66
N ARG A 191 0.11 9.13 -1.56
CA ARG A 191 1.04 9.71 -2.53
C ARG A 191 0.72 9.28 -3.96
N PHE A 192 0.45 8.00 -4.17
CA PHE A 192 0.10 7.46 -5.47
C PHE A 192 -1.12 8.15 -6.09
N TYR A 193 -2.17 8.43 -5.32
CA TYR A 193 -3.36 9.12 -5.81
C TYR A 193 -3.16 10.64 -5.93
N GLU A 194 -2.31 11.25 -5.09
CA GLU A 194 -1.98 12.68 -5.19
C GLU A 194 -1.13 13.01 -6.42
N GLU A 195 -0.28 12.07 -6.87
CA GLU A 195 0.53 12.24 -8.08
C GLU A 195 -0.30 12.29 -9.36
N ASP A 196 -1.39 11.55 -9.40
CA ASP A 196 -2.30 11.48 -10.55
C ASP A 196 -3.73 11.15 -10.11
N GLY A 197 -4.59 12.18 -10.08
CA GLY A 197 -5.99 12.04 -9.66
C GLY A 197 -6.83 11.11 -10.56
N THR A 198 -6.41 10.82 -11.79
CA THR A 198 -7.13 9.90 -12.70
C THR A 198 -7.06 8.45 -12.21
N ARG A 199 -6.07 8.11 -11.39
CA ARG A 199 -5.88 6.75 -10.83
C ARG A 199 -7.04 6.33 -9.92
N ILE A 200 -7.68 7.29 -9.22
CA ILE A 200 -8.88 6.98 -8.43
C ILE A 200 -10.01 6.51 -9.34
N SER A 201 -10.26 7.21 -10.44
CA SER A 201 -11.31 6.84 -11.39
C SER A 201 -11.07 5.46 -11.98
N GLN A 202 -9.84 5.17 -12.41
CA GLN A 202 -9.46 3.84 -12.89
C GLN A 202 -9.68 2.74 -11.85
N MET A 203 -9.31 3.00 -10.60
CA MET A 203 -9.53 2.03 -9.52
C MET A 203 -11.01 1.87 -9.17
N LEU A 204 -11.83 2.90 -9.32
CA LEU A 204 -13.28 2.81 -9.13
C LEU A 204 -13.94 1.99 -10.24
N GLU A 205 -13.48 2.10 -11.48
CA GLU A 205 -13.93 1.26 -12.60
C GLU A 205 -13.73 -0.21 -12.29
N THR A 206 -12.53 -0.62 -11.84
CA THR A 206 -12.30 -2.04 -11.47
C THR A 206 -13.20 -2.52 -10.33
N HIS A 207 -13.56 -1.65 -9.39
CA HIS A 207 -14.52 -2.04 -8.33
C HIS A 207 -15.96 -2.17 -8.87
N LEU A 208 -16.36 -1.35 -9.85
CA LEU A 208 -17.66 -1.48 -10.52
C LEU A 208 -17.74 -2.83 -11.25
N ASP A 209 -16.69 -3.22 -11.98
CA ASP A 209 -16.62 -4.51 -12.67
C ASP A 209 -16.76 -5.70 -11.70
N ILE A 210 -16.11 -5.60 -10.51
CA ILE A 210 -16.25 -6.61 -9.46
C ILE A 210 -17.71 -6.71 -8.99
N VAL A 211 -18.36 -5.58 -8.69
CA VAL A 211 -19.74 -5.58 -8.23
C VAL A 211 -20.68 -6.10 -9.29
N GLU A 212 -20.53 -5.68 -10.55
CA GLU A 212 -21.33 -6.17 -11.67
C GLU A 212 -21.23 -7.70 -11.80
N ALA A 213 -20.01 -8.24 -11.79
CA ALA A 213 -19.78 -9.68 -11.89
C ALA A 213 -20.38 -10.46 -10.69
N ILE A 214 -20.30 -9.91 -9.47
CA ILE A 214 -20.91 -10.50 -8.26
C ILE A 214 -22.44 -10.46 -8.37
N MET A 215 -23.03 -9.33 -8.81
CA MET A 215 -24.48 -9.20 -8.98
C MET A 215 -25.04 -10.16 -10.02
N GLU A 216 -24.27 -10.41 -11.11
CA GLU A 216 -24.59 -11.43 -12.11
C GLU A 216 -24.39 -12.88 -11.60
N ARG A 217 -23.83 -13.05 -10.42
CA ARG A 217 -23.41 -14.36 -9.87
C ARG A 217 -22.49 -15.13 -10.83
N ASN A 218 -21.67 -14.40 -11.59
CA ASN A 218 -20.77 -14.97 -12.58
C ASN A 218 -19.37 -15.17 -12.01
N ILE A 219 -19.06 -16.41 -11.63
CA ILE A 219 -17.78 -16.79 -11.01
C ILE A 219 -16.59 -16.39 -11.89
N GLN A 220 -16.63 -16.69 -13.19
CA GLN A 220 -15.50 -16.44 -14.10
C GLN A 220 -15.24 -14.94 -14.30
N LYS A 221 -16.29 -14.16 -14.48
CA LYS A 221 -16.19 -12.69 -14.53
C LYS A 221 -15.64 -12.12 -13.23
N THR A 222 -16.10 -12.62 -12.09
CA THR A 222 -15.63 -12.14 -10.78
C THR A 222 -14.16 -12.42 -10.54
N ILE A 223 -13.68 -13.61 -10.92
CA ILE A 223 -12.25 -13.94 -10.85
C ILE A 223 -11.46 -12.95 -11.70
N ALA A 224 -11.84 -12.77 -12.96
CA ALA A 224 -11.15 -11.88 -13.90
C ALA A 224 -11.13 -10.43 -13.39
N ALA A 225 -12.27 -9.90 -12.91
CA ALA A 225 -12.36 -8.55 -12.36
C ALA A 225 -11.50 -8.36 -11.10
N MET A 226 -11.47 -9.35 -10.20
CA MET A 226 -10.61 -9.32 -9.01
C MET A 226 -9.12 -9.39 -9.37
N GLU A 227 -8.73 -10.20 -10.34
CA GLU A 227 -7.35 -10.27 -10.83
C GLU A 227 -6.93 -8.94 -11.44
N GLU A 228 -7.74 -8.37 -12.33
CA GLU A 228 -7.46 -7.08 -12.97
C GLU A 228 -7.33 -5.95 -11.95
N HIS A 229 -8.24 -5.88 -10.96
CA HIS A 229 -8.18 -4.91 -9.88
C HIS A 229 -6.83 -4.93 -9.14
N PHE A 230 -6.38 -6.11 -8.73
CA PHE A 230 -5.12 -6.23 -7.99
C PHE A 230 -3.90 -6.04 -8.90
N ASP A 231 -3.94 -6.56 -10.13
CA ASP A 231 -2.82 -6.41 -11.07
C ASP A 231 -2.63 -4.96 -11.48
N LEU A 232 -3.71 -4.23 -11.73
CA LEU A 232 -3.66 -2.80 -12.01
C LEU A 232 -3.06 -2.05 -10.82
N LEU A 233 -3.55 -2.30 -9.60
CA LEU A 233 -3.05 -1.64 -8.39
C LEU A 233 -1.57 -1.93 -8.14
N ILE A 234 -1.15 -3.19 -8.22
CA ILE A 234 0.25 -3.59 -8.02
C ILE A 234 1.14 -3.00 -9.12
N LYS A 235 0.70 -3.09 -10.38
CA LYS A 235 1.44 -2.53 -11.52
C LYS A 235 1.67 -1.03 -11.35
N GLN A 236 0.60 -0.29 -11.09
CA GLN A 236 0.65 1.15 -10.95
C GLN A 236 1.47 1.60 -9.74
N LEU A 237 1.31 0.93 -8.57
CA LEU A 237 2.04 1.29 -7.36
C LEU A 237 3.54 0.98 -7.44
N TYR A 238 3.96 -0.07 -8.16
CA TYR A 238 5.32 -0.59 -8.04
C TYR A 238 6.10 -0.64 -9.35
N TYR A 239 5.43 -0.67 -10.51
CA TYR A 239 6.08 -0.95 -11.79
C TYR A 239 5.83 0.11 -12.87
N ASP A 240 4.86 1.01 -12.71
CA ASP A 240 4.58 2.04 -13.71
C ASP A 240 5.66 3.12 -13.73
N LYS A 241 5.98 3.56 -14.96
CA LYS A 241 7.08 4.50 -15.27
C LYS A 241 6.77 5.96 -14.90
N ALA A 242 5.51 6.29 -14.59
CA ALA A 242 5.09 7.69 -14.43
C ALA A 242 5.73 8.43 -13.23
N ALA A 243 6.39 7.72 -12.31
CA ALA A 243 7.10 8.31 -11.17
C ALA A 243 8.60 8.58 -11.43
N ASP A 244 9.10 8.32 -12.64
CA ASP A 244 10.52 8.38 -13.00
C ASP A 244 10.85 9.49 -14.03
N ALA A 245 9.93 10.43 -14.30
CA ALA A 245 10.17 11.57 -15.20
C ALA A 245 10.65 12.82 -14.43
#